data_f083bf9b2430d34a63903a7c59e46876
#
_entry.id   f083bf9b2430d34a63903a7c59e46876
#
_cell.length_a   1.000
_cell.length_b   1.000
_cell.length_c   1.000
_cell.angle_alpha   90.00
_cell.angle_beta   90.00
_cell.angle_gamma   90.00
#
_symmetry.space_group_name_H-M   'P 1'
#
loop_
_entity.id
_entity.type
_entity.pdbx_description
1 polymer ?
#
loop_
_entity_poly.entity_id
_entity_poly.type
_entity_poly.pdbx_seq_one_letter_code
_entity_poly.pdbx_strand_id
1 'polypeptide(L)'
;MASGISRSSRSATCDALIVLRHRLNFFALALWWGSLTALGAWVVPILFIHMPSPALAGTLAARLFSAQTWLGLICGLVFLVASRRLFSALAPSLNGLVLAAMLMALLLELAIAPRILLRENLAQWHSLGSAMFLVQWACVGLALWKMMGQPEQAGIDNQG
;
A
#
# COMPACT_ATOMS: atom_id res chain seq x y z
N MET A 1 -47.94 -6.45 10.47
CA MET A 1 -46.74 -6.58 11.38
C MET A 1 -45.47 -7.20 10.76
N ALA A 2 -45.45 -7.54 9.47
CA ALA A 2 -44.30 -8.23 8.81
C ALA A 2 -43.23 -7.32 8.20
N SER A 3 -43.42 -5.99 8.11
CA SER A 3 -42.52 -5.08 7.43
C SER A 3 -41.31 -4.56 8.29
N GLY A 4 -41.38 -4.74 9.60
CA GLY A 4 -40.34 -4.25 10.53
C GLY A 4 -39.09 -5.13 10.59
N ILE A 5 -39.24 -6.45 10.46
CA ILE A 5 -38.14 -7.43 10.60
C ILE A 5 -37.15 -7.37 9.41
N SER A 6 -37.65 -7.05 8.22
CA SER A 6 -36.85 -6.97 6.99
C SER A 6 -35.91 -5.73 6.96
N ARG A 7 -36.24 -4.64 7.63
CA ARG A 7 -35.38 -3.44 7.69
C ARG A 7 -34.21 -3.60 8.66
N SER A 8 -34.44 -4.17 9.84
CA SER A 8 -33.41 -4.37 10.87
C SER A 8 -32.32 -5.33 10.41
N SER A 9 -32.66 -6.41 9.69
CA SER A 9 -31.64 -7.34 9.18
C SER A 9 -30.78 -6.75 8.04
N ARG A 10 -31.38 -5.87 7.23
CA ARG A 10 -30.61 -5.19 6.14
C ARG A 10 -29.64 -4.13 6.68
N SER A 11 -30.00 -3.39 7.73
CA SER A 11 -29.09 -2.42 8.36
C SER A 11 -27.90 -3.13 8.99
N ALA A 12 -28.13 -4.18 9.78
CA ALA A 12 -27.05 -4.95 10.41
C ALA A 12 -26.06 -5.55 9.39
N THR A 13 -26.56 -6.03 8.24
CA THR A 13 -25.68 -6.56 7.17
C THR A 13 -24.87 -5.45 6.49
N CYS A 14 -25.46 -4.26 6.33
CA CYS A 14 -24.78 -3.11 5.73
C CYS A 14 -23.65 -2.61 6.63
N ASP A 15 -23.91 -2.53 7.94
CA ASP A 15 -22.91 -2.10 8.94
C ASP A 15 -21.76 -3.10 9.04
N ALA A 16 -22.05 -4.40 9.04
CA ALA A 16 -21.02 -5.44 9.03
C ALA A 16 -20.11 -5.36 7.78
N LEU A 17 -20.68 -5.06 6.61
CA LEU A 17 -19.92 -4.89 5.37
C LEU A 17 -19.02 -3.64 5.40
N ILE A 18 -19.46 -2.56 6.01
CA ILE A 18 -18.67 -1.33 6.16
C ILE A 18 -17.46 -1.61 7.06
N VAL A 19 -17.68 -2.22 8.21
CA VAL A 19 -16.61 -2.60 9.15
C VAL A 19 -15.60 -3.56 8.50
N LEU A 20 -16.09 -4.58 7.77
CA LEU A 20 -15.22 -5.53 7.08
C LEU A 20 -14.33 -4.84 6.03
N ARG A 21 -14.89 -3.93 5.25
CA ARG A 21 -14.13 -3.15 4.25
C ARG A 21 -13.08 -2.25 4.88
N HIS A 22 -13.42 -1.59 5.99
CA HIS A 22 -12.46 -0.76 6.72
C HIS A 22 -11.28 -1.59 7.23
N ARG A 23 -11.56 -2.74 7.83
CA ARG A 23 -10.52 -3.68 8.27
C ARG A 23 -9.67 -4.18 7.11
N LEU A 24 -10.29 -4.57 6.00
CA LEU A 24 -9.58 -5.04 4.80
C LEU A 24 -8.63 -3.97 4.24
N ASN A 25 -9.09 -2.72 4.15
CA ASN A 25 -8.27 -1.59 3.72
C ASN A 25 -7.10 -1.34 4.66
N PHE A 26 -7.34 -1.39 5.96
CA PHE A 26 -6.30 -1.23 6.97
C PHE A 26 -5.22 -2.32 6.84
N PHE A 27 -5.62 -3.59 6.77
CA PHE A 27 -4.69 -4.70 6.61
C PHE A 27 -3.91 -4.64 5.29
N ALA A 28 -4.55 -4.26 4.19
CA ALA A 28 -3.88 -4.12 2.90
C ALA A 28 -2.78 -3.05 2.95
N LEU A 29 -3.06 -1.86 3.51
CA LEU A 29 -2.06 -0.79 3.66
C LEU A 29 -0.98 -1.15 4.67
N ALA A 30 -1.33 -1.78 5.79
CA ALA A 30 -0.37 -2.21 6.81
C ALA A 30 0.59 -3.27 6.28
N LEU A 31 0.07 -4.25 5.53
CA LEU A 31 0.88 -5.27 4.87
C LEU A 31 1.83 -4.64 3.84
N TRP A 32 1.33 -3.73 3.01
CA TRP A 32 2.14 -3.06 2.01
C TRP A 32 3.24 -2.21 2.65
N TRP A 33 2.90 -1.36 3.61
CA TRP A 33 3.86 -0.51 4.29
C TRP A 33 4.89 -1.31 5.09
N GLY A 34 4.45 -2.34 5.81
CA GLY A 34 5.31 -3.22 6.59
C GLY A 34 6.29 -4.01 5.71
N SER A 35 5.84 -4.53 4.57
CA SER A 35 6.72 -5.24 3.62
C SER A 35 7.75 -4.31 2.97
N LEU A 36 7.39 -3.07 2.60
CA LEU A 36 8.34 -2.06 2.15
C LEU A 36 9.39 -1.76 3.22
N THR A 37 8.96 -1.57 4.46
CA THR A 37 9.87 -1.31 5.58
C THR A 37 10.82 -2.47 5.82
N ALA A 38 10.31 -3.70 5.87
CA ALA A 38 11.12 -4.89 6.07
C ALA A 38 12.15 -5.08 4.94
N LEU A 39 11.72 -4.89 3.68
CA LEU A 39 12.60 -5.02 2.53
C LEU A 39 13.71 -3.97 2.54
N GLY A 40 13.36 -2.70 2.69
CA GLY A 40 14.32 -1.59 2.60
C GLY A 40 15.26 -1.50 3.79
N ALA A 41 14.74 -1.66 5.02
CA ALA A 41 15.52 -1.45 6.24
C ALA A 41 16.32 -2.67 6.69
N TRP A 42 15.85 -3.89 6.37
CA TRP A 42 16.46 -5.12 6.91
C TRP A 42 16.94 -6.08 5.83
N VAL A 43 16.06 -6.46 4.90
CA VAL A 43 16.41 -7.53 3.95
C VAL A 43 17.53 -7.11 3.02
N VAL A 44 17.45 -5.91 2.43
CA VAL A 44 18.49 -5.44 1.50
C VAL A 44 19.84 -5.25 2.19
N PRO A 45 19.97 -4.57 3.35
CA PRO A 45 21.22 -4.50 4.07
C PRO A 45 21.83 -5.88 4.42
N ILE A 46 20.99 -6.82 4.90
CA ILE A 46 21.44 -8.17 5.23
C ILE A 46 21.99 -8.90 3.99
N LEU A 47 21.32 -8.75 2.84
CA LEU A 47 21.81 -9.34 1.59
C LEU A 47 23.24 -8.85 1.25
N PHE A 48 23.48 -7.55 1.32
CA PHE A 48 24.79 -6.98 0.96
C PHE A 48 25.89 -7.33 1.95
N ILE A 49 25.56 -7.66 3.21
CA ILE A 49 26.54 -8.11 4.23
C ILE A 49 26.88 -9.60 4.05
N HIS A 50 25.93 -10.45 3.71
CA HIS A 50 26.11 -11.90 3.76
C HIS A 50 26.34 -12.56 2.41
N MET A 51 26.09 -11.88 1.28
CA MET A 51 26.31 -12.46 -0.02
C MET A 51 27.80 -12.45 -0.43
N PRO A 52 28.27 -13.50 -1.14
CA PRO A 52 29.67 -13.61 -1.56
C PRO A 52 30.14 -12.48 -2.48
N SER A 53 29.22 -11.82 -3.18
CA SER A 53 29.55 -10.69 -4.03
C SER A 53 28.42 -9.65 -4.08
N PRO A 54 28.72 -8.36 -4.21
CA PRO A 54 27.71 -7.31 -4.38
C PRO A 54 26.84 -7.50 -5.63
N ALA A 55 27.37 -8.14 -6.68
CA ALA A 55 26.64 -8.41 -7.90
C ALA A 55 25.51 -9.44 -7.67
N LEU A 56 25.78 -10.48 -6.88
CA LEU A 56 24.78 -11.49 -6.51
C LEU A 56 23.74 -10.88 -5.57
N ALA A 57 24.16 -10.10 -4.58
CA ALA A 57 23.26 -9.37 -3.68
C ALA A 57 22.30 -8.47 -4.46
N GLY A 58 22.81 -7.71 -5.43
CA GLY A 58 22.02 -6.83 -6.29
C GLY A 58 21.01 -7.59 -7.16
N THR A 59 21.39 -8.75 -7.70
CA THR A 59 20.47 -9.58 -8.50
C THR A 59 19.33 -10.13 -7.65
N LEU A 60 19.62 -10.59 -6.45
CA LEU A 60 18.59 -11.06 -5.51
C LEU A 60 17.70 -9.93 -5.02
N ALA A 61 18.29 -8.78 -4.69
CA ALA A 61 17.54 -7.59 -4.32
C ALA A 61 16.56 -7.17 -5.43
N ALA A 62 17.00 -7.18 -6.70
CA ALA A 62 16.13 -6.84 -7.83
C ALA A 62 14.90 -7.77 -7.92
N ARG A 63 15.07 -9.07 -7.71
CA ARG A 63 13.93 -10.03 -7.68
C ARG A 63 12.98 -9.77 -6.52
N LEU A 64 13.50 -9.39 -5.36
CA LEU A 64 12.69 -9.07 -4.19
C LEU A 64 11.92 -7.77 -4.41
N PHE A 65 12.52 -6.75 -5.02
CA PHE A 65 11.83 -5.52 -5.38
C PHE A 65 10.73 -5.76 -6.40
N SER A 66 10.96 -6.63 -7.40
CA SER A 66 9.91 -7.03 -8.36
C SER A 66 8.74 -7.71 -7.66
N ALA A 67 9.00 -8.69 -6.78
CA ALA A 67 7.96 -9.32 -5.97
C ALA A 67 7.21 -8.30 -5.08
N GLN A 68 7.94 -7.34 -4.50
CA GLN A 68 7.38 -6.24 -3.70
C GLN A 68 6.45 -5.34 -4.53
N THR A 69 6.81 -5.06 -5.78
CA THR A 69 5.95 -4.29 -6.70
C THR A 69 4.61 -4.99 -6.90
N TRP A 70 4.61 -6.27 -7.20
CA TRP A 70 3.37 -7.04 -7.37
C TRP A 70 2.53 -7.10 -6.09
N LEU A 71 3.15 -7.31 -4.94
CA LEU A 71 2.47 -7.26 -3.64
C LEU A 71 1.81 -5.89 -3.43
N GLY A 72 2.54 -4.80 -3.69
CA GLY A 72 2.04 -3.44 -3.56
C GLY A 72 0.86 -3.15 -4.48
N LEU A 73 0.94 -3.58 -5.74
CA LEU A 73 -0.15 -3.42 -6.70
C LEU A 73 -1.41 -4.19 -6.28
N ILE A 74 -1.27 -5.41 -5.77
CA ILE A 74 -2.38 -6.21 -5.24
C ILE A 74 -3.02 -5.50 -4.04
N CYS A 75 -2.22 -5.07 -3.05
CA CYS A 75 -2.71 -4.35 -1.88
C CYS A 75 -3.41 -3.03 -2.26
N GLY A 76 -2.82 -2.27 -3.19
CA GLY A 76 -3.39 -1.03 -3.69
C GLY A 76 -4.72 -1.27 -4.43
N LEU A 77 -4.80 -2.31 -5.25
CA LEU A 77 -6.03 -2.68 -5.94
C LEU A 77 -7.14 -3.10 -4.95
N VAL A 78 -6.80 -3.93 -3.97
CA VAL A 78 -7.72 -4.33 -2.89
C VAL A 78 -8.27 -3.10 -2.18
N PHE A 79 -7.38 -2.16 -1.81
CA PHE A 79 -7.77 -0.90 -1.19
C PHE A 79 -8.73 -0.09 -2.08
N LEU A 80 -8.41 0.12 -3.34
CA LEU A 80 -9.23 0.92 -4.26
C LEU A 80 -10.61 0.28 -4.50
N VAL A 81 -10.66 -1.04 -4.65
CA VAL A 81 -11.93 -1.77 -4.85
C VAL A 81 -12.81 -1.71 -3.59
N ALA A 82 -12.22 -1.92 -2.42
CA ALA A 82 -12.94 -1.84 -1.16
C ALA A 82 -13.39 -0.41 -0.83
N SER A 83 -12.64 0.62 -1.26
CA SER A 83 -12.95 2.03 -1.03
C SER A 83 -14.02 2.62 -1.96
N ARG A 84 -14.44 1.92 -3.02
CA ARG A 84 -15.36 2.46 -4.06
C ARG A 84 -16.68 3.02 -3.54
N ARG A 85 -17.15 2.65 -2.35
CA ARG A 85 -18.40 3.14 -1.74
C ARG A 85 -18.18 4.18 -0.62
N LEU A 86 -16.93 4.41 -0.22
CA LEU A 86 -16.54 5.40 0.78
C LEU A 86 -16.16 6.76 0.13
N PHE A 87 -16.64 7.03 -1.10
CA PHE A 87 -16.40 8.27 -1.85
C PHE A 87 -17.18 9.46 -1.24
N SER A 88 -16.95 9.73 0.01
CA SER A 88 -17.33 10.95 0.72
C SER A 88 -16.07 11.83 0.89
N ALA A 89 -16.22 13.08 1.20
CA ALA A 89 -15.25 14.20 1.10
C ALA A 89 -13.76 13.96 1.47
N LEU A 90 -13.39 12.91 2.20
CA LEU A 90 -11.99 12.58 2.56
C LEU A 90 -11.31 11.55 1.63
N ALA A 91 -12.07 10.85 0.81
CA ALA A 91 -11.58 9.78 -0.07
C ALA A 91 -10.60 10.23 -1.17
N PRO A 92 -10.71 11.43 -1.80
CA PRO A 92 -9.80 11.79 -2.89
C PRO A 92 -8.34 11.87 -2.45
N SER A 93 -8.06 12.28 -1.21
CA SER A 93 -6.67 12.38 -0.73
C SER A 93 -6.05 11.01 -0.40
N LEU A 94 -6.81 10.05 0.14
CA LEU A 94 -6.35 8.69 0.41
C LEU A 94 -6.14 7.91 -0.88
N ASN A 95 -7.12 7.95 -1.79
CA ASN A 95 -7.00 7.29 -3.09
C ASN A 95 -5.86 7.87 -3.92
N GLY A 96 -5.64 9.20 -3.86
CA GLY A 96 -4.52 9.87 -4.51
C GLY A 96 -3.16 9.37 -4.01
N LEU A 97 -2.99 9.20 -2.68
CA LEU A 97 -1.76 8.65 -2.10
C LEU A 97 -1.52 7.21 -2.54
N VAL A 98 -2.55 6.37 -2.53
CA VAL A 98 -2.44 4.96 -2.96
C VAL A 98 -2.12 4.87 -4.45
N LEU A 99 -2.79 5.66 -5.30
CA LEU A 99 -2.50 5.71 -6.74
C LEU A 99 -1.08 6.21 -7.02
N ALA A 100 -0.61 7.24 -6.31
CA ALA A 100 0.76 7.73 -6.43
C ALA A 100 1.77 6.65 -6.03
N ALA A 101 1.53 5.92 -4.94
CA ALA A 101 2.38 4.81 -4.52
C ALA A 101 2.40 3.67 -5.55
N MET A 102 1.25 3.32 -6.14
CA MET A 102 1.18 2.31 -7.21
C MET A 102 1.92 2.76 -8.46
N LEU A 103 1.81 4.04 -8.84
CA LEU A 103 2.55 4.61 -9.95
C LEU A 103 4.05 4.55 -9.71
N MET A 104 4.52 4.91 -8.50
CA MET A 104 5.94 4.81 -8.13
C MET A 104 6.43 3.35 -8.23
N ALA A 105 5.64 2.39 -7.77
CA ALA A 105 5.95 0.96 -7.87
C ALA A 105 6.13 0.52 -9.34
N LEU A 106 5.20 0.91 -10.21
CA LEU A 106 5.27 0.59 -11.64
C LEU A 106 6.46 1.26 -12.34
N LEU A 107 6.74 2.53 -12.02
CA LEU A 107 7.89 3.24 -12.58
C LEU A 107 9.21 2.60 -12.13
N LEU A 108 9.31 2.16 -10.87
CA LEU A 108 10.48 1.42 -10.38
C LEU A 108 10.68 0.13 -11.18
N GLU A 109 9.64 -0.65 -11.39
CA GLU A 109 9.72 -1.93 -12.10
C GLU A 109 9.99 -1.77 -13.60
N LEU A 110 9.25 -0.87 -14.27
CA LEU A 110 9.26 -0.79 -15.73
C LEU A 110 10.33 0.15 -16.29
N ALA A 111 10.68 1.20 -15.54
CA ALA A 111 11.62 2.22 -16.03
C ALA A 111 13.00 2.15 -15.36
N ILE A 112 13.05 1.90 -14.06
CA ILE A 112 14.31 1.98 -13.29
C ILE A 112 15.03 0.63 -13.25
N ALA A 113 14.33 -0.45 -12.92
CA ALA A 113 14.94 -1.77 -12.76
C ALA A 113 15.71 -2.25 -14.01
N PRO A 114 15.20 -2.12 -15.25
CA PRO A 114 15.94 -2.54 -16.44
C PRO A 114 17.26 -1.76 -16.63
N ARG A 115 17.28 -0.46 -16.30
CA ARG A 115 18.47 0.40 -16.44
C ARG A 115 19.55 0.09 -15.41
N ILE A 116 19.13 -0.26 -14.18
CA ILE A 116 20.06 -0.75 -13.15
C ILE A 116 20.70 -2.06 -13.58
N LEU A 117 19.94 -2.98 -14.19
CA LEU A 117 20.46 -4.26 -14.68
C LEU A 117 21.45 -4.09 -15.84
N LEU A 118 21.24 -3.12 -16.72
CA LEU A 118 22.15 -2.78 -17.81
C LEU A 118 23.43 -2.08 -17.35
N ARG A 119 23.53 -1.71 -16.06
CA ARG A 119 24.64 -1.01 -15.43
C ARG A 119 25.02 0.34 -16.07
N GLU A 120 24.13 0.95 -16.81
CA GLU A 120 24.31 2.29 -17.36
C GLU A 120 24.11 3.32 -16.25
N ASN A 121 25.15 4.14 -15.97
CA ASN A 121 25.09 5.19 -14.93
C ASN A 121 24.50 4.68 -13.58
N LEU A 122 24.98 3.54 -13.11
CA LEU A 122 24.45 2.79 -11.98
C LEU A 122 24.18 3.68 -10.74
N ALA A 123 25.07 4.62 -10.44
CA ALA A 123 24.93 5.51 -9.28
C ALA A 123 23.68 6.41 -9.40
N GLN A 124 23.41 6.95 -10.58
CA GLN A 124 22.25 7.81 -10.80
C GLN A 124 20.94 7.03 -10.75
N TRP A 125 20.86 5.87 -11.43
CA TRP A 125 19.67 5.06 -11.44
C TRP A 125 19.35 4.43 -10.08
N HIS A 126 20.41 4.07 -9.33
CA HIS A 126 20.24 3.57 -7.97
C HIS A 126 19.73 4.67 -7.02
N SER A 127 20.31 5.88 -7.11
CA SER A 127 19.85 7.03 -6.32
C SER A 127 18.39 7.39 -6.63
N LEU A 128 18.02 7.45 -7.91
CA LEU A 128 16.65 7.73 -8.34
C LEU A 128 15.69 6.63 -7.86
N GLY A 129 16.07 5.37 -8.02
CA GLY A 129 15.26 4.24 -7.54
C GLY A 129 15.04 4.28 -6.02
N SER A 130 16.08 4.60 -5.25
CA SER A 130 15.96 4.75 -3.79
C SER A 130 15.05 5.92 -3.41
N ALA A 131 15.15 7.05 -4.10
CA ALA A 131 14.28 8.20 -3.86
C ALA A 131 12.80 7.86 -4.15
N MET A 132 12.52 7.20 -5.27
CA MET A 132 11.17 6.77 -5.63
C MET A 132 10.60 5.74 -4.65
N PHE A 133 11.44 4.81 -4.18
CA PHE A 133 11.07 3.85 -3.14
C PHE A 133 10.68 4.56 -1.82
N LEU A 134 11.45 5.57 -1.40
CA LEU A 134 11.14 6.37 -0.22
C LEU A 134 9.84 7.17 -0.38
N VAL A 135 9.59 7.74 -1.56
CA VAL A 135 8.33 8.42 -1.87
C VAL A 135 7.15 7.44 -1.79
N GLN A 136 7.29 6.26 -2.38
CA GLN A 136 6.29 5.20 -2.29
C GLN A 136 6.02 4.82 -0.83
N TRP A 137 7.07 4.57 -0.05
CA TRP A 137 7.00 4.24 1.37
C TRP A 137 6.26 5.33 2.18
N ALA A 138 6.60 6.61 1.94
CA ALA A 138 5.96 7.74 2.58
C ALA A 138 4.48 7.87 2.21
N CYS A 139 4.12 7.70 0.92
CA CYS A 139 2.73 7.75 0.46
C CYS A 139 1.86 6.69 1.14
N VAL A 140 2.35 5.44 1.21
CA VAL A 140 1.60 4.34 1.87
C VAL A 140 1.51 4.57 3.37
N GLY A 141 2.60 5.02 4.01
CA GLY A 141 2.62 5.35 5.44
C GLY A 141 1.67 6.49 5.80
N LEU A 142 1.63 7.55 4.98
CA LEU A 142 0.68 8.66 5.16
C LEU A 142 -0.78 8.23 4.95
N ALA A 143 -1.03 7.34 3.98
CA ALA A 143 -2.36 6.78 3.77
C ALA A 143 -2.81 5.97 5.00
N LEU A 144 -1.94 5.13 5.53
CA LEU A 144 -2.19 4.34 6.74
C LEU A 144 -2.42 5.25 7.96
N TRP A 145 -1.57 6.26 8.15
CA TRP A 145 -1.71 7.25 9.23
C TRP A 145 -3.04 7.98 9.18
N LYS A 146 -3.43 8.49 8.01
CA LYS A 146 -4.72 9.16 7.83
C LYS A 146 -5.90 8.23 8.13
N MET A 147 -5.77 6.95 7.80
CA MET A 147 -6.81 5.97 8.06
C MET A 147 -6.97 5.65 9.54
N MET A 148 -5.88 5.65 10.33
CA MET A 148 -5.91 5.49 11.78
C MET A 148 -6.49 6.71 12.50
N GLY A 149 -6.29 7.91 11.96
CA GLY A 149 -6.79 9.15 12.55
C GLY A 149 -8.27 9.46 12.29
N GLN A 150 -9.01 8.57 11.63
CA GLN A 150 -10.46 8.70 11.47
C GLN A 150 -11.15 8.03 12.67
N PRO A 151 -11.56 8.78 13.70
CA PRO A 151 -12.40 8.20 14.76
C PRO A 151 -13.71 7.75 14.14
N GLU A 152 -14.24 6.66 14.66
CA GLU A 152 -15.55 6.07 14.38
C GLU A 152 -16.69 7.07 14.69
N GLN A 153 -16.81 8.14 13.89
CA GLN A 153 -17.85 9.16 14.06
C GLN A 153 -19.23 8.72 13.57
N ALA A 154 -19.37 7.47 13.15
CA ALA A 154 -20.67 6.94 12.68
C ALA A 154 -21.62 6.51 13.80
N GLY A 155 -21.27 6.66 15.08
CA GLY A 155 -22.06 6.16 16.22
C GLY A 155 -22.72 7.21 17.12
N ILE A 156 -22.44 8.50 16.94
CA ILE A 156 -22.88 9.52 17.93
C ILE A 156 -24.09 10.34 17.43
N ASP A 157 -24.34 10.44 16.15
CA ASP A 157 -25.44 11.26 15.59
C ASP A 157 -26.83 10.60 15.64
N ASN A 158 -26.99 9.41 16.20
CA ASN A 158 -28.29 8.72 16.31
C ASN A 158 -28.88 8.67 17.74
N GLN A 159 -28.37 9.48 18.68
CA GLN A 159 -28.94 9.59 20.05
C GLN A 159 -29.30 11.03 20.41
N GLY A 160 -29.80 11.81 19.44
CA GLY A 160 -30.35 13.14 19.66
C GLY A 160 -31.81 13.19 19.22
#